data_1681207cb6f9aa2c087f428be19dc452
#
_entry.id   1681207cb6f9aa2c087f428be19dc452
#
_cell.length_a   1.000
_cell.length_b   1.000
_cell.length_c   1.000
_cell.angle_alpha   90.00
_cell.angle_beta   90.00
_cell.angle_gamma   90.00
#
_symmetry.space_group_name_H-M   'P 1'
#
loop_
_entity.id
_entity.type
_entity.pdbx_description
1 polymer ?
#
loop_
_entity_poly.entity_id
_entity_poly.type
_entity_poly.pdbx_seq_one_letter_code
_entity_poly.pdbx_strand_id
1 'polypeptide(L)'
;MYPLRMHPKRSELPPAAGDFLPLTPAIHHILLALADEERHGYGIMLEVERLTDGTTRMGPGTLYGTLKRLLQAGLIEQAAERPDPALDDERRRYYRISELGSQVLKAETSRISLLLNAARAKKVSA
;
A
#
# COMPACT_ATOMS: atom_id res chain seq x y z
N MET A 1 -37.77 -9.22 -5.76
CA MET A 1 -37.74 -8.35 -4.60
C MET A 1 -36.73 -8.91 -3.59
N TYR A 2 -35.83 -8.08 -3.13
CA TYR A 2 -34.85 -8.50 -2.13
C TYR A 2 -35.47 -8.46 -0.75
N PRO A 3 -35.27 -9.50 0.07
CA PRO A 3 -35.71 -9.44 1.46
C PRO A 3 -34.96 -8.33 2.17
N LEU A 4 -35.65 -7.68 3.10
CA LEU A 4 -35.01 -6.74 3.99
C LEU A 4 -33.93 -7.47 4.78
N ARG A 5 -32.70 -7.12 4.56
CA ARG A 5 -31.58 -7.68 5.31
C ARG A 5 -31.18 -6.71 6.40
N MET A 6 -31.11 -7.25 7.58
CA MET A 6 -30.51 -6.54 8.69
C MET A 6 -28.98 -6.61 8.52
N HIS A 7 -28.43 -5.60 7.86
CA HIS A 7 -26.98 -5.49 7.75
C HIS A 7 -26.45 -4.64 8.89
N PRO A 8 -25.35 -5.04 9.52
CA PRO A 8 -24.67 -4.14 10.43
C PRO A 8 -24.24 -2.88 9.68
N LYS A 9 -24.21 -1.77 10.39
CA LYS A 9 -23.68 -0.54 9.81
C LYS A 9 -22.23 -0.76 9.40
N ARG A 10 -21.80 -0.07 8.35
CA ARG A 10 -20.44 -0.22 7.84
C ARG A 10 -19.38 -0.01 8.92
N SER A 11 -19.62 0.92 9.84
CA SER A 11 -18.72 1.19 10.97
C SER A 11 -18.63 0.05 11.99
N GLU A 12 -19.58 -0.90 11.97
CA GLU A 12 -19.61 -2.03 12.88
C GLU A 12 -18.91 -3.27 12.29
N LEU A 13 -18.54 -3.22 11.01
CA LEU A 13 -17.87 -4.33 10.33
C LEU A 13 -16.35 -4.16 10.45
N PRO A 14 -15.62 -5.30 10.50
CA PRO A 14 -14.16 -5.21 10.34
C PRO A 14 -13.82 -4.52 9.03
N PRO A 15 -12.69 -3.81 8.95
CA PRO A 15 -12.26 -3.19 7.69
C PRO A 15 -12.18 -4.24 6.58
N ALA A 16 -12.81 -3.96 5.45
CA ALA A 16 -12.71 -4.76 4.25
C ALA A 16 -11.81 -4.04 3.25
N ALA A 17 -11.21 -4.81 2.32
CA ALA A 17 -10.28 -4.24 1.34
C ALA A 17 -10.88 -3.06 0.58
N GLY A 18 -12.15 -3.15 0.16
CA GLY A 18 -12.82 -2.09 -0.57
C GLY A 18 -13.00 -0.78 0.19
N ASP A 19 -12.96 -0.83 1.52
CA ASP A 19 -13.14 0.37 2.35
C ASP A 19 -11.95 1.33 2.26
N PHE A 20 -10.80 0.85 1.81
CA PHE A 20 -9.59 1.65 1.68
C PHE A 20 -9.44 2.30 0.31
N LEU A 21 -10.30 1.96 -0.64
CA LEU A 21 -10.16 2.41 -2.03
C LEU A 21 -10.93 3.71 -2.31
N PRO A 22 -10.43 4.56 -3.19
CA PRO A 22 -9.13 4.45 -3.86
C PRO A 22 -7.98 4.80 -2.93
N LEU A 23 -6.83 4.19 -3.15
CA LEU A 23 -5.64 4.51 -2.38
C LEU A 23 -5.04 5.85 -2.83
N THR A 24 -4.45 6.58 -1.89
CA THR A 24 -3.58 7.71 -2.28
C THR A 24 -2.35 7.17 -3.00
N PRO A 25 -1.70 7.97 -3.86
CA PRO A 25 -0.49 7.53 -4.53
C PRO A 25 0.60 7.05 -3.56
N ALA A 26 0.82 7.78 -2.46
CA ALA A 26 1.85 7.40 -1.49
C ALA A 26 1.58 6.02 -0.89
N ILE A 27 0.35 5.75 -0.47
CA ILE A 27 -0.02 4.46 0.10
C ILE A 27 0.11 3.35 -0.95
N HIS A 28 -0.40 3.58 -2.16
CA HIS A 28 -0.31 2.60 -3.24
C HIS A 28 1.14 2.25 -3.55
N HIS A 29 1.99 3.26 -3.67
CA HIS A 29 3.40 3.04 -3.99
C HIS A 29 4.12 2.24 -2.91
N ILE A 30 3.85 2.53 -1.64
CA ILE A 30 4.48 1.80 -0.53
C ILE A 30 4.01 0.35 -0.50
N LEU A 31 2.71 0.11 -0.61
CA LEU A 31 2.19 -1.26 -0.62
C LEU A 31 2.75 -2.05 -1.80
N LEU A 32 2.84 -1.42 -2.98
CA LEU A 32 3.41 -2.07 -4.15
C LEU A 32 4.90 -2.38 -3.94
N ALA A 33 5.64 -1.47 -3.33
CA ALA A 33 7.06 -1.67 -3.03
C ALA A 33 7.28 -2.85 -2.07
N LEU A 34 6.30 -3.16 -1.22
CA LEU A 34 6.39 -4.26 -0.25
C LEU A 34 5.73 -5.55 -0.74
N ALA A 35 5.17 -5.55 -1.95
CA ALA A 35 4.41 -6.71 -2.43
C ALA A 35 5.28 -7.94 -2.67
N ASP A 36 6.55 -7.75 -3.04
CA ASP A 36 7.47 -8.83 -3.40
C ASP A 36 8.43 -9.20 -2.29
N GLU A 37 8.80 -8.26 -1.42
CA GLU A 37 9.74 -8.55 -0.34
C GLU A 37 9.66 -7.51 0.77
N GLU A 38 10.16 -7.91 1.94
CA GLU A 38 10.33 -7.00 3.08
C GLU A 38 11.42 -5.98 2.75
N ARG A 39 11.22 -4.74 3.21
CA ARG A 39 12.18 -3.64 2.99
C ARG A 39 12.25 -2.75 4.22
N HIS A 40 13.41 -2.19 4.48
CA HIS A 40 13.52 -1.06 5.41
C HIS A 40 13.06 0.23 4.71
N GLY A 41 12.86 1.30 5.48
CA GLY A 41 12.30 2.55 4.94
C GLY A 41 13.08 3.11 3.76
N TYR A 42 14.40 3.13 3.85
CA TYR A 42 15.23 3.63 2.74
C TYR A 42 15.07 2.76 1.48
N GLY A 43 14.99 1.44 1.66
CA GLY A 43 14.73 0.53 0.55
C GLY A 43 13.36 0.75 -0.09
N ILE A 44 12.35 1.10 0.72
CA ILE A 44 11.04 1.47 0.19
C ILE A 44 11.14 2.73 -0.68
N MET A 45 11.85 3.75 -0.23
CA MET A 45 12.05 4.97 -1.02
C MET A 45 12.70 4.67 -2.37
N LEU A 46 13.74 3.85 -2.37
CA LEU A 46 14.43 3.47 -3.61
C LEU A 46 13.53 2.68 -4.55
N GLU A 47 12.75 1.75 -4.01
CA GLU A 47 11.85 0.95 -4.82
C GLU A 47 10.71 1.79 -5.41
N VAL A 48 10.13 2.71 -4.65
CA VAL A 48 9.11 3.63 -5.16
C VAL A 48 9.68 4.48 -6.30
N GLU A 49 10.90 4.98 -6.15
CA GLU A 49 11.56 5.72 -7.22
C GLU A 49 11.73 4.86 -8.47
N ARG A 50 12.16 3.61 -8.31
CA ARG A 50 12.30 2.68 -9.42
C ARG A 50 10.96 2.37 -10.09
N LEU A 51 9.92 2.07 -9.30
CA LEU A 51 8.59 1.72 -9.81
C LEU A 51 7.95 2.87 -10.59
N THR A 52 8.25 4.09 -10.23
CA THR A 52 7.69 5.29 -10.86
C THR A 52 8.62 5.92 -11.90
N ASP A 53 9.67 5.20 -12.28
CA ASP A 53 10.67 5.66 -13.26
C ASP A 53 11.24 7.02 -12.89
N GLY A 54 11.54 7.20 -11.61
CA GLY A 54 12.14 8.42 -11.08
C GLY A 54 11.19 9.60 -10.92
N THR A 55 9.91 9.44 -11.25
CA THR A 55 8.95 10.56 -11.18
C THR A 55 8.47 10.84 -9.76
N THR A 56 8.59 9.88 -8.85
CA THR A 56 8.20 10.05 -7.46
C THR A 56 9.38 9.78 -6.55
N ARG A 57 9.73 10.78 -5.75
CA ARG A 57 10.71 10.67 -4.69
C ARG A 57 10.03 11.02 -3.38
N MET A 58 9.96 10.06 -2.48
CA MET A 58 9.42 10.30 -1.15
C MET A 58 10.50 10.85 -0.25
N GLY A 59 10.23 11.98 0.39
CA GLY A 59 11.07 12.45 1.48
C GLY A 59 10.88 11.60 2.74
N PRO A 60 11.85 11.60 3.66
CA PRO A 60 11.76 10.80 4.89
C PRO A 60 10.52 11.11 5.73
N GLY A 61 10.15 12.38 5.85
CA GLY A 61 8.96 12.77 6.62
C GLY A 61 7.68 12.18 6.07
N THR A 62 7.48 12.25 4.76
CA THR A 62 6.33 11.66 4.09
C THR A 62 6.33 10.14 4.22
N LEU A 63 7.49 9.51 4.01
CA LEU A 63 7.62 8.07 4.12
C LEU A 63 7.27 7.58 5.52
N TYR A 64 7.96 8.07 6.54
CA TYR A 64 7.77 7.56 7.90
C TYR A 64 6.41 7.92 8.48
N GLY A 65 5.86 9.08 8.12
CA GLY A 65 4.50 9.44 8.47
C GLY A 65 3.47 8.49 7.85
N THR A 66 3.67 8.13 6.59
CA THR A 66 2.78 7.19 5.90
C THR A 66 2.93 5.78 6.45
N LEU A 67 4.17 5.33 6.71
CA LEU A 67 4.41 4.01 7.33
C LEU A 67 3.70 3.90 8.68
N LYS A 68 3.74 4.93 9.49
CA LYS A 68 3.04 4.96 10.78
C LYS A 68 1.53 4.77 10.60
N ARG A 69 0.95 5.47 9.64
CA ARG A 69 -0.49 5.32 9.35
C ARG A 69 -0.83 3.94 8.83
N LEU A 70 0.02 3.36 8.00
CA LEU A 70 -0.20 2.02 7.47
C LEU A 70 -0.10 0.95 8.55
N LEU A 71 0.84 1.10 9.49
CA LEU A 71 0.94 0.24 10.66
C LEU A 71 -0.33 0.32 11.51
N GLN A 72 -0.83 1.53 11.78
CA GLN A 72 -2.04 1.75 12.56
C GLN A 72 -3.27 1.17 11.89
N ALA A 73 -3.33 1.23 10.56
CA ALA A 73 -4.44 0.67 9.78
C ALA A 73 -4.33 -0.85 9.60
N GLY A 74 -3.22 -1.47 9.96
CA GLY A 74 -3.03 -2.90 9.81
C GLY A 74 -2.71 -3.34 8.38
N LEU A 75 -2.31 -2.42 7.50
CA LEU A 75 -1.99 -2.73 6.12
C LEU A 75 -0.56 -3.22 5.93
N ILE A 76 0.31 -2.88 6.86
CA ILE A 76 1.67 -3.38 6.93
C ILE A 76 1.97 -3.81 8.35
N GLU A 77 3.03 -4.60 8.50
CA GLU A 77 3.52 -5.07 9.78
C GLU A 77 5.01 -4.80 9.86
N GLN A 78 5.49 -4.65 11.08
CA GLN A 78 6.92 -4.58 11.32
C GLN A 78 7.48 -6.00 11.28
N ALA A 79 8.45 -6.23 10.41
CA ALA A 79 9.16 -7.50 10.34
C ALA A 79 10.30 -7.50 11.37
N ALA A 80 10.93 -8.65 11.55
CA ALA A 80 12.05 -8.77 12.46
C ALA A 80 13.17 -7.80 12.08
N GLU A 81 13.73 -7.14 13.10
CA GLU A 81 14.86 -6.26 12.94
C GLU A 81 16.06 -7.03 12.43
N ARG A 82 16.81 -6.42 11.53
CA ARG A 82 18.06 -6.99 11.04
C ARG A 82 19.22 -6.16 11.58
N PRO A 83 19.87 -6.63 12.64
CA PRO A 83 20.92 -5.85 13.28
C PRO A 83 22.14 -5.75 12.36
N ASP A 84 22.43 -4.57 11.92
CA ASP A 84 23.67 -4.23 11.22
C ASP A 84 24.21 -2.97 11.89
N PRO A 85 25.36 -3.05 12.60
CA PRO A 85 25.91 -1.90 13.31
C PRO A 85 26.23 -0.71 12.40
N ALA A 86 26.38 -0.94 11.09
CA ALA A 86 26.65 0.13 10.13
C ALA A 86 25.40 0.91 9.76
N LEU A 87 24.20 0.39 10.07
CA LEU A 87 22.94 1.05 9.76
C LEU A 87 22.39 1.73 11.00
N ASP A 88 21.69 2.85 10.80
CA ASP A 88 20.94 3.50 11.86
C ASP A 88 19.71 2.65 12.26
N ASP A 89 19.05 3.03 13.36
CA ASP A 89 17.92 2.28 13.89
C ASP A 89 16.78 2.15 12.87
N GLU A 90 16.54 3.19 12.08
CA GLU A 90 15.46 3.19 11.09
C GLU A 90 15.74 2.22 9.95
N ARG A 91 16.99 2.11 9.51
CA ARG A 91 17.38 1.16 8.46
C ARG A 91 17.39 -0.28 8.92
N ARG A 92 17.42 -0.51 10.22
CA ARG A 92 17.33 -1.86 10.79
C ARG A 92 15.90 -2.33 10.94
N ARG A 93 14.92 -1.42 10.87
CA ARG A 93 13.50 -1.77 10.94
C ARG A 93 13.01 -2.13 9.56
N TYR A 94 12.52 -3.35 9.45
CA TYR A 94 11.94 -3.85 8.21
C TYR A 94 10.43 -3.89 8.31
N TYR A 95 9.79 -3.70 7.19
CA TYR A 95 8.34 -3.69 7.05
C TYR A 95 7.94 -4.73 6.02
N ARG A 96 6.78 -5.31 6.20
CA ARG A 96 6.18 -6.21 5.22
C ARG A 96 4.72 -5.88 5.05
N ILE A 97 4.16 -6.22 3.89
CA ILE A 97 2.74 -6.08 3.66
C ILE A 97 2.00 -7.13 4.49
N SER A 98 0.87 -6.74 5.10
CA SER A 98 0.03 -7.67 5.85
C SER A 98 -0.92 -8.41 4.92
N GLU A 99 -1.63 -9.41 5.46
CA GLU A 99 -2.71 -10.08 4.73
C GLU A 99 -3.75 -9.08 4.23
N LEU A 100 -4.20 -8.18 5.12
CA LEU A 100 -5.15 -7.13 4.74
C LEU A 100 -4.56 -6.20 3.68
N GLY A 101 -3.30 -5.79 3.85
CA GLY A 101 -2.61 -4.95 2.87
C GLY A 101 -2.53 -5.61 1.50
N SER A 102 -2.26 -6.90 1.45
CA SER A 102 -2.26 -7.68 0.21
C SER A 102 -3.63 -7.66 -0.47
N GLN A 103 -4.69 -7.85 0.31
CA GLN A 103 -6.06 -7.81 -0.22
C GLN A 103 -6.42 -6.42 -0.76
N VAL A 104 -6.03 -5.38 -0.03
CA VAL A 104 -6.24 -3.99 -0.44
C VAL A 104 -5.49 -3.69 -1.74
N LEU A 105 -4.24 -4.13 -1.83
CA LEU A 105 -3.44 -3.91 -3.04
C LEU A 105 -4.01 -4.65 -4.24
N LYS A 106 -4.49 -5.87 -4.07
CA LYS A 106 -5.16 -6.62 -5.13
C LYS A 106 -6.43 -5.92 -5.61
N ALA A 107 -7.24 -5.44 -4.68
CA ALA A 107 -8.47 -4.71 -5.01
C ALA A 107 -8.15 -3.42 -5.78
N GLU A 108 -7.13 -2.69 -5.35
CA GLU A 108 -6.70 -1.48 -6.06
C GLU A 108 -6.16 -1.79 -7.45
N THR A 109 -5.38 -2.86 -7.58
CA THR A 109 -4.86 -3.30 -8.87
C THR A 109 -6.01 -3.62 -9.84
N SER A 110 -7.04 -4.31 -9.36
CA SER A 110 -8.23 -4.62 -10.17
C SER A 110 -8.96 -3.34 -10.60
N ARG A 111 -9.11 -2.38 -9.69
CA ARG A 111 -9.74 -1.10 -9.99
C ARG A 111 -8.97 -0.33 -11.06
N ILE A 112 -7.66 -0.26 -10.92
CA ILE A 112 -6.78 0.43 -11.87
C ILE A 112 -6.82 -0.27 -13.23
N SER A 113 -6.79 -1.60 -13.24
CA SER A 113 -6.86 -2.40 -14.47
C SER A 113 -8.15 -2.14 -15.24
N LEU A 114 -9.27 -2.08 -14.53
CA LEU A 114 -10.56 -1.77 -15.13
C LEU A 114 -10.54 -0.40 -15.82
N LEU A 115 -10.00 0.60 -15.15
CA LEU A 115 -9.89 1.96 -15.70
C LEU A 115 -8.92 2.02 -16.89
N LEU A 116 -7.81 1.29 -16.80
CA LEU A 116 -6.85 1.20 -17.90
C LEU A 116 -7.52 0.59 -19.15
N ASN A 117 -8.28 -0.48 -18.97
CA ASN A 117 -9.01 -1.11 -20.07
C ASN A 117 -10.04 -0.16 -20.69
N ALA A 118 -10.74 0.61 -19.86
CA ALA A 118 -11.67 1.63 -20.34
C ALA A 118 -10.94 2.72 -21.15
N ALA A 119 -9.79 3.16 -20.67
CA ALA A 119 -9.00 4.17 -21.38
C ALA A 119 -8.51 3.64 -22.73
N ARG A 120 -8.07 2.39 -22.77
CA ARG A 120 -7.64 1.74 -24.02
C ARG A 120 -8.81 1.63 -25.02
N ALA A 121 -9.99 1.26 -24.56
CA ALA A 121 -11.18 1.17 -25.41
C ALA A 121 -11.56 2.54 -25.98
N LYS A 122 -11.29 3.62 -25.26
CA LYS A 122 -11.52 5.00 -25.69
C LYS A 122 -10.33 5.60 -26.44
N LYS A 123 -9.28 4.80 -26.68
CA LYS A 123 -8.05 5.21 -27.36
C LYS A 123 -7.29 6.33 -26.62
N VAL A 124 -7.34 6.31 -25.30
CA VAL A 124 -6.63 7.22 -24.41
C VAL A 124 -5.49 6.43 -23.73
N SER A 125 -4.68 5.75 -24.52
CA SER A 125 -3.53 5.00 -23.99
C SER A 125 -2.24 5.79 -24.14
N ALA A 126 -1.38 5.59 -23.17
CA ALA A 126 -0.04 6.15 -23.24
C ALA A 126 0.80 5.37 -24.25
#